data_a13ca975d3cba228c73c7be6fede6bff
#
_entry.id   a13ca975d3cba228c73c7be6fede6bff
#
_cell.length_a   1.000
_cell.length_b   1.000
_cell.length_c   1.000
_cell.angle_alpha   90.00
_cell.angle_beta   90.00
_cell.angle_gamma   90.00
#
_symmetry.space_group_name_H-M   'P 1'
#
loop_
_entity.id
_entity.type
_entity.pdbx_description
1 polymer ?
#
loop_
_entity_poly.entity_id
_entity_poly.type
_entity_poly.pdbx_seq_one_letter_code
_entity_poly.pdbx_strand_id
1 'polypeptide(L)' 'MAAIPTIKQLRYLQALNKTLSFTEAAALCFVGQSTLSAGLKELEDGLGVRLVERDRQNVAITPIGLEIL' A
#
# COMPACT_ATOMS: atom_id res chain seq x y z
N MET A 1 -16.40 -1.77 -12.29
CA MET A 1 -15.27 -2.25 -13.10
C MET A 1 -14.01 -2.23 -12.25
N ALA A 2 -13.27 -3.33 -12.23
CA ALA A 2 -12.05 -3.39 -11.45
C ALA A 2 -11.00 -2.45 -12.01
N ALA A 3 -10.38 -1.66 -11.15
CA ALA A 3 -9.29 -0.79 -11.57
C ALA A 3 -8.03 -1.61 -11.82
N ILE A 4 -7.29 -1.24 -12.86
CA ILE A 4 -6.01 -1.86 -13.13
C ILE A 4 -4.98 -1.23 -12.18
N PRO A 5 -4.17 -2.04 -11.48
CA PRO A 5 -3.13 -1.49 -10.61
C PRO A 5 -2.17 -0.61 -11.40
N THR A 6 -1.81 0.53 -10.83
CA THR A 6 -0.84 1.43 -11.44
C THR A 6 0.55 1.13 -10.88
N ILE A 7 1.59 1.51 -11.64
CA ILE A 7 2.96 1.39 -11.14
C ILE A 7 3.13 2.20 -9.86
N LYS A 8 2.50 3.37 -9.80
CA LYS A 8 2.56 4.23 -8.61
C LYS A 8 1.99 3.51 -7.37
N GLN A 9 0.84 2.86 -7.53
CA GLN A 9 0.22 2.12 -6.43
C GLN A 9 1.10 0.95 -5.98
N LEU A 10 1.70 0.23 -6.93
CA LEU A 10 2.61 -0.87 -6.60
C LEU A 10 3.86 -0.36 -5.89
N ARG A 11 4.36 0.81 -6.27
CA ARG A 11 5.47 1.44 -5.57
C ARG A 11 5.10 1.80 -4.14
N TYR A 12 3.89 2.26 -3.91
CA TYR A 12 3.41 2.56 -2.57
C TYR A 12 3.43 1.30 -1.70
N LEU A 13 2.92 0.20 -2.24
CA LEU A 13 2.91 -1.06 -1.52
C LEU A 13 4.32 -1.55 -1.22
N GLN A 14 5.22 -1.45 -2.20
CA GLN A 14 6.62 -1.84 -2.04
C GLN A 14 7.30 -1.01 -0.96
N ALA A 15 7.09 0.31 -0.97
CA ALA A 15 7.67 1.20 0.03
C ALA A 15 7.14 0.88 1.43
N LEU A 16 5.85 0.57 1.53
CA LEU A 16 5.26 0.20 2.81
C LEU A 16 5.81 -1.13 3.31
N ASN A 17 5.99 -2.10 2.42
CA ASN A 17 6.59 -3.38 2.79
C ASN A 17 8.02 -3.21 3.31
N LYS A 18 8.74 -2.28 2.72
CA LYS A 18 10.14 -2.02 3.11
C LYS A 18 10.24 -1.31 4.46
N THR A 19 9.34 -0.38 4.73
CA THR A 19 9.43 0.48 5.93
C THR A 19 8.52 0.05 7.06
N LEU A 20 7.40 -0.57 6.73
CA LEU A 20 6.31 -0.88 7.67
C LEU A 20 5.85 0.37 8.43
N SER A 21 5.92 1.52 7.77
CA SER A 21 5.53 2.81 8.31
C SER A 21 4.91 3.65 7.20
N PHE A 22 3.67 4.09 7.40
CA PHE A 22 3.00 4.94 6.41
C PHE A 22 3.75 6.25 6.20
N THR A 23 4.27 6.84 7.27
CA THR A 23 5.02 8.09 7.19
C THR A 23 6.30 7.92 6.39
N GLU A 24 7.06 6.87 6.69
CA GLU A 24 8.33 6.62 5.99
C GLU A 24 8.09 6.19 4.54
N ALA A 25 7.07 5.39 4.30
CA ALA A 25 6.74 4.96 2.94
C ALA A 25 6.37 6.17 2.08
N ALA A 26 5.57 7.08 2.63
CA ALA A 26 5.19 8.30 1.92
C ALA A 26 6.43 9.16 1.60
N ALA A 27 7.35 9.26 2.54
CA ALA A 27 8.60 9.99 2.32
C ALA A 27 9.42 9.37 1.19
N LEU A 28 9.51 8.04 1.15
CA LEU A 28 10.23 7.35 0.08
C LEU A 28 9.60 7.60 -1.28
N CYS A 29 8.29 7.76 -1.33
CA CYS A 29 7.56 7.98 -2.57
C CYS A 29 7.39 9.46 -2.91
N PHE A 30 7.90 10.36 -2.08
CA PHE A 30 7.80 11.80 -2.27
C PHE A 30 6.35 12.29 -2.34
N VAL A 31 5.49 11.71 -1.51
CA VAL A 31 4.07 12.09 -1.44
C VAL A 31 3.67 12.26 0.02
N GLY A 32 2.50 12.85 0.24
CA GLY A 32 1.95 12.93 1.58
C GLY A 32 1.41 11.58 2.03
N GLN A 33 1.29 11.41 3.35
CA GLN A 33 0.79 10.16 3.92
C GLN A 33 -0.63 9.85 3.46
N SER A 34 -1.50 10.86 3.38
CA SER A 34 -2.87 10.65 2.94
C SER A 34 -2.94 10.23 1.47
N THR A 35 -2.04 10.73 0.64
CA THR A 35 -1.95 10.32 -0.77
C THR A 35 -1.53 8.86 -0.88
N LEU A 36 -0.54 8.45 -0.11
CA LEU A 36 -0.11 7.07 -0.08
C LEU A 36 -1.24 6.14 0.37
N SER A 37 -1.91 6.50 1.47
CA SER A 37 -3.00 5.70 2.01
C SER A 37 -4.15 5.57 1.04
N ALA A 38 -4.53 6.67 0.37
CA ALA A 38 -5.60 6.66 -0.62
C ALA A 38 -5.23 5.77 -1.81
N GLY A 39 -3.99 5.86 -2.28
CA GLY A 39 -3.53 5.03 -3.38
C GLY A 39 -3.54 3.55 -3.06
N LEU A 40 -3.13 3.18 -1.85
CA LEU A 40 -3.19 1.79 -1.39
C LEU A 40 -4.62 1.29 -1.27
N LYS A 41 -5.52 2.13 -0.77
CA LYS A 41 -6.93 1.75 -0.67
C LYS A 41 -7.53 1.54 -2.05
N GLU A 42 -7.23 2.40 -3.01
CA GLU A 42 -7.69 2.22 -4.38
C GLU A 42 -7.18 0.92 -4.97
N LEU A 43 -5.92 0.57 -4.69
CA LEU A 43 -5.34 -0.69 -5.15
C LEU A 43 -6.10 -1.88 -4.56
N GLU A 44 -6.35 -1.85 -3.26
CA GLU A 44 -7.11 -2.91 -2.60
C GLU A 44 -8.52 -3.03 -3.16
N ASP A 45 -9.21 -1.90 -3.32
CA ASP A 45 -10.57 -1.88 -3.84
C ASP A 45 -10.62 -2.39 -5.28
N GLY A 46 -9.65 -2.02 -6.11
CA GLY A 46 -9.60 -2.46 -7.49
C GLY A 46 -9.33 -3.94 -7.63
N LEU A 47 -8.52 -4.52 -6.75
CA LEU A 47 -8.21 -5.94 -6.76
C LEU A 47 -9.22 -6.79 -5.98
N GLY A 48 -10.01 -6.14 -5.13
CA GLY A 48 -10.97 -6.84 -4.29
C GLY A 48 -10.33 -7.67 -3.20
N VAL A 49 -9.11 -7.33 -2.78
CA VAL A 49 -8.40 -8.06 -1.74
C VAL A 49 -7.73 -7.08 -0.79
N ARG A 50 -7.43 -7.55 0.39
CA ARG A 50 -6.73 -6.76 1.39
C ARG A 50 -5.23 -6.98 1.25
N LEU A 51 -4.49 -5.91 1.06
CA LEU A 51 -3.05 -5.98 0.87
C LEU A 51 -2.28 -5.56 2.11
N VAL A 52 -2.90 -4.75 2.95
CA VAL A 52 -2.26 -4.19 4.14
C VAL A 52 -3.15 -4.43 5.33
N GLU A 53 -2.57 -4.91 6.42
CA GLU A 53 -3.23 -5.00 7.70
C GLU A 53 -2.55 -4.07 8.67
N ARG A 54 -3.35 -3.36 9.45
CA ARG A 54 -2.80 -2.48 10.47
C ARG A 54 -3.68 -2.48 11.70
N ASP A 55 -3.05 -2.40 12.84
CA ASP A 55 -3.71 -2.13 14.10
C ASP A 55 -3.06 -0.88 14.71
N ARG A 56 -3.29 -0.65 15.98
CA ARG A 56 -2.81 0.56 16.65
C ARG A 56 -1.30 0.72 16.63
N GLN A 57 -0.57 -0.38 16.57
CA GLN A 57 0.88 -0.35 16.77
C GLN A 57 1.65 -0.99 15.62
N ASN A 58 0.99 -1.74 14.77
CA ASN A 58 1.68 -2.54 13.76
C ASN A 58 1.08 -2.36 12.38
N VAL A 59 1.96 -2.39 11.39
CA VAL A 59 1.61 -2.44 9.98
C VAL A 59 2.22 -3.71 9.42
N ALA A 60 1.44 -4.47 8.67
CA ALA A 60 1.93 -5.69 8.04
C ALA A 60 1.35 -5.80 6.64
N ILE A 61 2.10 -6.45 5.76
CA ILE A 61 1.61 -6.75 4.41
C ILE A 61 0.98 -8.13 4.45
N THR A 62 -0.20 -8.28 3.87
CA THR A 62 -0.88 -9.57 3.84
C THR A 62 -0.12 -10.54 2.95
N PRO A 63 -0.35 -11.87 3.10
CA PRO A 63 0.28 -12.85 2.21
C PRO A 63 0.03 -12.57 0.74
N ILE A 64 -1.19 -12.17 0.37
CA ILE A 64 -1.49 -11.86 -1.02
C ILE A 64 -0.77 -10.57 -1.46
N GLY A 65 -0.59 -9.62 -0.55
CA GLY A 65 0.18 -8.42 -0.83
C GLY A 65 1.63 -8.73 -1.15
N LEU A 66 2.22 -9.69 -0.42
CA LEU A 66 3.58 -10.12 -0.68
C LEU A 66 3.71 -10.84 -2.03
N GLU A 67 2.70 -11.57 -2.44
CA GLU A 67 2.71 -12.26 -3.74
C GLU A 67 2.65 -11.29 -4.90
N ILE A 68 1.99 -10.15 -4.74
CA ILE A 68 1.88 -9.13 -5.77
C ILE A 68 3.22 -8.40 -5.97
N LEU A 69 3.99 -8.29 -4.92
CA LEU A 69 5.32 -7.67 -5.02
C LEU A 69 6.34 -8.62 -5.67
#